data_663ca42a16eecf720b0eb3cd42fb2559
#
_entry.id   663ca42a16eecf720b0eb3cd42fb2559
#
_cell.length_a   1.000
_cell.length_b   1.000
_cell.length_c   1.000
_cell.angle_alpha   90.00
_cell.angle_beta   90.00
_cell.angle_gamma   90.00
#
_symmetry.space_group_name_H-M   'P 1'
#
loop_
_entity.id
_entity.type
_entity.pdbx_description
1 polymer ?
#
loop_
_entity_poly.entity_id
_entity_poly.type
_entity_poly.pdbx_seq_one_letter_code
_entity_poly.pdbx_strand_id
1 'polypeptide(L)'
;MGSLGYSQEIIETIPWQQGQKLKWSDFRGKVPPDAVPAATTASGISYKYSANLLHHEVELDFEVNAYFYPEESWYKPAVCDTFILGHEQLHFDISELFARKMRGRLRNTT
;
A
#
# COMPACT_ATOMS: atom_id res chain seq x y z
N MET A 1 -33.75 -12.59 -3.67
CA MET A 1 -33.33 -12.43 -3.65
C MET A 1 -32.63 -11.87 -3.13
N GLY A 2 -32.27 -11.86 -2.96
CA GLY A 2 -31.73 -11.50 -2.23
C GLY A 2 -30.65 -10.93 -1.98
N SER A 3 -29.94 -10.80 -2.67
CA SER A 3 -28.82 -10.34 -2.45
C SER A 3 -28.85 -9.09 -2.15
N LEU A 4 -28.52 -8.67 -1.40
CA LEU A 4 -28.46 -7.61 -1.02
C LEU A 4 -27.63 -6.80 -1.47
N GLY A 5 -27.16 -6.79 -2.32
CA GLY A 5 -26.46 -5.81 -2.83
C GLY A 5 -25.34 -5.24 -2.19
N TYR A 6 -24.83 -5.78 -1.25
CA TYR A 6 -23.73 -5.24 -0.75
C TYR A 6 -22.64 -5.97 -1.28
N SER A 7 -22.14 -5.75 -2.40
CA SER A 7 -20.84 -6.27 -2.71
C SER A 7 -19.86 -5.40 -1.98
N GLN A 8 -19.28 -5.90 -1.01
CA GLN A 8 -18.10 -5.29 -0.52
C GLN A 8 -17.08 -5.35 -1.60
N GLU A 9 -16.73 -4.24 -2.15
CA GLU A 9 -15.61 -4.20 -3.05
C GLU A 9 -14.38 -4.57 -2.28
N ILE A 10 -13.81 -5.71 -2.59
CA ILE A 10 -12.53 -6.08 -2.05
C ILE A 10 -11.50 -5.36 -2.89
N ILE A 11 -10.91 -4.33 -2.35
CA ILE A 11 -9.81 -3.64 -3.01
C ILE A 11 -8.56 -4.48 -2.81
N GLU A 12 -8.00 -4.98 -3.90
CA GLU A 12 -6.78 -5.75 -3.82
C GLU A 12 -5.61 -4.85 -3.49
N THR A 13 -4.79 -5.26 -2.55
CA THR A 13 -3.60 -4.54 -2.16
C THR A 13 -2.44 -5.50 -2.04
N ILE A 14 -1.23 -4.99 -2.24
CA ILE A 14 -0.01 -5.77 -2.03
C ILE A 14 0.73 -5.15 -0.86
N PRO A 15 0.87 -5.87 0.25
CA PRO A 15 1.63 -5.33 1.38
C PRO A 15 3.12 -5.30 1.06
N TRP A 16 3.82 -4.28 1.56
CA TRP A 16 5.25 -4.21 1.39
C TRP A 16 5.92 -5.32 2.21
N GLN A 17 6.79 -6.08 1.56
CA GLN A 17 7.55 -7.14 2.21
C GLN A 17 8.99 -7.09 1.74
N GLN A 18 9.92 -7.31 2.67
CA GLN A 18 11.33 -7.32 2.33
C GLN A 18 11.62 -8.44 1.35
N GLY A 19 12.38 -8.15 0.32
CA GLY A 19 12.75 -9.13 -0.69
C GLY A 19 11.73 -9.32 -1.81
N GLN A 20 10.54 -8.74 -1.68
CA GLN A 20 9.54 -8.81 -2.74
C GLN A 20 9.53 -7.50 -3.50
N LYS A 21 9.80 -7.56 -4.78
CA LYS A 21 9.81 -6.38 -5.64
C LYS A 21 8.58 -6.36 -6.52
N LEU A 22 8.13 -5.16 -6.86
CA LEU A 22 7.04 -4.98 -7.81
C LEU A 22 7.46 -5.44 -9.19
N LYS A 23 6.49 -5.92 -9.95
CA LYS A 23 6.64 -6.27 -11.35
C LYS A 23 5.67 -5.42 -12.15
N TRP A 24 5.94 -5.22 -13.42
CA TRP A 24 4.98 -4.47 -14.24
C TRP A 24 3.60 -5.13 -14.27
N SER A 25 3.53 -6.44 -14.12
CA SER A 25 2.24 -7.13 -14.06
C SER A 25 1.42 -6.77 -12.82
N ASP A 26 2.01 -6.12 -11.82
CA ASP A 26 1.28 -5.64 -10.66
C ASP A 26 0.56 -4.31 -10.93
N PHE A 27 0.94 -3.58 -11.98
CA PHE A 27 0.38 -2.28 -12.34
C PHE A 27 -0.80 -2.53 -13.29
N ARG A 28 -1.98 -2.71 -12.73
CA ARG A 28 -3.15 -3.16 -13.49
C ARG A 28 -4.18 -2.08 -13.74
N GLY A 29 -3.93 -0.86 -13.31
CA GLY A 29 -4.85 0.24 -13.54
C GLY A 29 -4.83 0.69 -14.99
N LYS A 30 -5.87 1.40 -15.38
CA LYS A 30 -5.97 1.94 -16.72
C LYS A 30 -5.14 3.20 -16.81
N VAL A 31 -4.40 3.35 -17.90
CA VAL A 31 -3.66 4.58 -18.18
C VAL A 31 -4.67 5.67 -18.52
N PRO A 32 -4.68 6.80 -17.78
CA PRO A 32 -5.58 7.89 -18.11
C PRO A 32 -5.28 8.46 -19.51
N PRO A 33 -6.30 8.91 -20.27
CA PRO A 33 -6.09 9.33 -21.67
C PRO A 33 -5.05 10.43 -21.85
N ASP A 34 -4.97 11.36 -20.90
CA ASP A 34 -4.05 12.49 -21.03
C ASP A 34 -2.89 12.39 -20.06
N ALA A 35 -2.54 11.18 -19.65
CA ALA A 35 -1.48 11.01 -18.65
C ALA A 35 -0.13 11.39 -19.22
N VAL A 36 0.60 12.25 -18.50
CA VAL A 36 1.95 12.66 -18.86
C VAL A 36 3.00 11.69 -18.37
N PRO A 37 2.93 11.16 -17.13
CA PRO A 37 3.97 10.24 -16.66
C PRO A 37 3.98 8.93 -17.44
N ALA A 38 5.14 8.27 -17.46
CA ALA A 38 5.25 6.94 -18.04
C ALA A 38 4.60 5.87 -17.17
N ALA A 39 4.56 6.09 -15.88
CA ALA A 39 3.96 5.18 -14.91
C ALA A 39 3.56 5.94 -13.66
N THR A 40 2.66 5.36 -12.89
CA THR A 40 2.24 5.92 -11.60
C THR A 40 2.08 4.80 -10.60
N THR A 41 2.68 4.98 -9.44
CA THR A 41 2.53 4.06 -8.32
C THR A 41 1.56 4.66 -7.31
N ALA A 42 0.49 3.95 -7.05
CA ALA A 42 -0.41 4.31 -5.96
C ALA A 42 -0.06 3.44 -4.76
N SER A 43 0.34 4.06 -3.67
CA SER A 43 0.66 3.36 -2.44
C SER A 43 0.19 4.18 -1.25
N GLY A 44 0.06 3.54 -0.12
CA GLY A 44 -0.40 4.23 1.07
C GLY A 44 -0.01 3.46 2.33
N ILE A 45 -0.34 4.06 3.46
CA ILE A 45 -0.07 3.49 4.77
C ILE A 45 -1.41 3.33 5.46
N SER A 46 -1.66 2.16 6.01
CA SER A 46 -2.81 1.95 6.87
C SER A 46 -2.32 1.58 8.26
N TYR A 47 -3.10 1.93 9.26
CA TYR A 47 -2.80 1.51 10.60
C TYR A 47 -4.09 1.10 11.29
N LYS A 48 -3.95 0.21 12.24
CA LYS A 48 -5.05 -0.14 13.12
C LYS A 48 -4.48 -0.36 14.51
N TYR A 49 -5.30 -0.18 15.50
CA TYR A 49 -4.88 -0.40 16.86
C TYR A 49 -6.00 -1.14 17.59
N SER A 50 -5.61 -1.86 18.62
CA SER A 50 -6.56 -2.48 19.53
C SER A 50 -6.15 -2.13 20.94
N ALA A 51 -7.13 -2.01 21.81
CA ALA A 51 -6.93 -1.74 23.22
C ALA A 51 -7.60 -2.83 24.02
N ASN A 52 -6.86 -3.46 24.89
CA ASN A 52 -7.40 -4.48 25.78
C ASN A 52 -7.18 -4.06 27.23
N LEU A 53 -8.20 -4.30 28.04
CA LEU A 53 -8.10 -4.04 29.47
C LEU A 53 -7.78 -5.36 30.15
N LEU A 54 -6.58 -5.50 30.67
CA LEU A 54 -6.16 -6.70 31.37
C LEU A 54 -5.66 -6.31 32.74
N HIS A 55 -6.21 -6.89 33.78
CA HIS A 55 -5.74 -6.66 35.17
C HIS A 55 -5.69 -5.17 35.52
N HIS A 56 -6.68 -4.39 35.06
CA HIS A 56 -6.77 -2.94 35.29
C HIS A 56 -5.69 -2.16 34.55
N GLU A 57 -5.01 -2.79 33.58
CA GLU A 57 -4.05 -2.10 32.75
C GLU A 57 -4.54 -2.13 31.30
N VAL A 58 -4.27 -1.06 30.57
CA VAL A 58 -4.63 -0.99 29.15
C VAL A 58 -3.45 -1.42 28.32
N GLU A 59 -3.64 -2.47 27.53
CA GLU A 59 -2.63 -2.86 26.55
C GLU A 59 -3.05 -2.32 25.21
N LEU A 60 -2.14 -1.64 24.52
CA LEU A 60 -2.36 -1.11 23.19
C LEU A 60 -1.48 -1.83 22.18
N ASP A 61 -2.11 -2.35 21.15
CA ASP A 61 -1.39 -2.95 20.04
C ASP A 61 -1.58 -2.10 18.81
N PHE A 62 -0.50 -1.86 18.09
CA PHE A 62 -0.54 -1.08 16.87
C PHE A 62 -0.04 -1.92 15.70
N GLU A 63 -0.69 -1.76 14.56
CA GLU A 63 -0.25 -2.40 13.33
C GLU A 63 -0.21 -1.34 12.25
N VAL A 64 0.95 -1.09 11.66
CA VAL A 64 1.14 -0.08 10.63
C VAL A 64 1.81 -0.75 9.45
N ASN A 65 1.18 -0.66 8.29
CA ASN A 65 1.69 -1.32 7.09
C ASN A 65 1.57 -0.42 5.87
N ALA A 66 2.53 -0.55 4.97
CA ALA A 66 2.47 0.10 3.67
C ALA A 66 1.91 -0.87 2.63
N TYR A 67 1.10 -0.35 1.73
CA TYR A 67 0.43 -1.13 0.69
C TYR A 67 0.56 -0.48 -0.66
N PHE A 68 0.65 -1.31 -1.68
CA PHE A 68 0.59 -0.90 -3.07
C PHE A 68 -0.79 -1.25 -3.61
N TYR A 69 -1.36 -0.36 -4.44
CA TYR A 69 -2.70 -0.54 -4.98
C TYR A 69 -2.63 -0.85 -6.47
N PRO A 70 -2.69 -2.15 -6.86
CA PRO A 70 -2.54 -2.53 -8.27
C PRO A 70 -3.54 -1.89 -9.22
N GLU A 71 -4.80 -1.78 -8.80
CA GLU A 71 -5.84 -1.25 -9.70
C GLU A 71 -5.76 0.26 -9.89
N GLU A 72 -5.02 0.96 -9.04
CA GLU A 72 -4.81 2.39 -9.15
C GLU A 72 -3.43 2.75 -9.67
N SER A 73 -2.60 1.75 -9.91
CA SER A 73 -1.25 1.93 -10.44
C SER A 73 -1.25 1.50 -11.90
N TRP A 74 -0.54 2.24 -12.73
CA TRP A 74 -0.56 1.98 -14.16
C TRP A 74 0.79 2.31 -14.78
N TYR A 75 1.01 1.81 -15.99
CA TYR A 75 2.22 2.09 -16.75
C TYR A 75 1.93 2.06 -18.23
N LYS A 76 2.79 2.71 -19.01
CA LYS A 76 2.70 2.72 -20.47
C LYS A 76 3.71 1.73 -21.02
N PRO A 77 3.27 0.55 -21.50
CA PRO A 77 4.23 -0.51 -21.90
C PRO A 77 5.23 -0.08 -22.96
N ALA A 78 4.85 0.83 -23.83
CA ALA A 78 5.70 1.23 -24.93
C ALA A 78 6.93 2.04 -24.50
N VAL A 79 6.90 2.66 -23.32
CA VAL A 79 7.96 3.54 -22.87
C VAL A 79 8.60 3.13 -21.55
N CYS A 80 8.11 2.05 -20.92
CA CYS A 80 8.60 1.63 -19.63
C CYS A 80 9.61 0.49 -19.76
N ASP A 81 10.60 0.50 -18.88
CA ASP A 81 11.66 -0.50 -18.81
C ASP A 81 11.96 -0.84 -17.34
N THR A 82 12.99 -1.64 -17.11
CA THR A 82 13.36 -2.03 -15.74
C THR A 82 13.88 -0.86 -14.92
N PHE A 83 14.47 0.14 -15.56
CA PHE A 83 14.95 1.33 -14.85
C PHE A 83 13.76 2.10 -14.27
N ILE A 84 12.73 2.30 -15.06
CA ILE A 84 11.51 3.00 -14.59
C ILE A 84 10.82 2.17 -13.52
N LEU A 85 10.81 0.84 -13.65
CA LEU A 85 10.24 -0.02 -12.62
C LEU A 85 10.97 0.16 -11.29
N GLY A 86 12.29 0.26 -11.31
CA GLY A 86 13.07 0.53 -10.11
C GLY A 86 12.72 1.86 -9.46
N HIS A 87 12.43 2.87 -10.28
CA HIS A 87 11.99 4.17 -9.79
C HIS A 87 10.60 4.07 -9.13
N GLU A 88 9.68 3.32 -9.74
CA GLU A 88 8.35 3.12 -9.16
C GLU A 88 8.44 2.29 -7.86
N GLN A 89 9.37 1.33 -7.80
CA GLN A 89 9.61 0.59 -6.57
C GLN A 89 10.03 1.52 -5.43
N LEU A 90 10.83 2.55 -5.73
CA LEU A 90 11.24 3.51 -4.72
C LEU A 90 10.04 4.25 -4.11
N HIS A 91 9.03 4.57 -4.90
CA HIS A 91 7.84 5.21 -4.35
C HIS A 91 7.17 4.31 -3.30
N PHE A 92 7.09 3.02 -3.58
CA PHE A 92 6.54 2.07 -2.61
C PHE A 92 7.44 1.94 -1.38
N ASP A 93 8.76 1.88 -1.60
CA ASP A 93 9.74 1.81 -0.50
C ASP A 93 9.65 3.03 0.41
N ILE A 94 9.37 4.20 -0.15
CA ILE A 94 9.20 5.41 0.64
C ILE A 94 7.97 5.29 1.56
N SER A 95 6.88 4.73 1.06
CA SER A 95 5.71 4.47 1.92
C SER A 95 6.08 3.55 3.09
N GLU A 96 6.87 2.52 2.84
CA GLU A 96 7.31 1.63 3.92
C GLU A 96 8.23 2.35 4.91
N LEU A 97 9.10 3.23 4.41
CA LEU A 97 9.96 4.03 5.28
C LEU A 97 9.13 4.86 6.26
N PHE A 98 8.08 5.51 5.77
CA PHE A 98 7.20 6.29 6.63
C PHE A 98 6.40 5.39 7.58
N ALA A 99 6.00 4.21 7.13
CA ALA A 99 5.32 3.25 8.01
C ALA A 99 6.23 2.84 9.17
N ARG A 100 7.52 2.62 8.90
CA ARG A 100 8.50 2.29 9.95
C ARG A 100 8.68 3.43 10.94
N LYS A 101 8.73 4.67 10.44
CA LYS A 101 8.83 5.83 11.32
C LYS A 101 7.59 5.96 12.20
N MET A 102 6.41 5.72 11.64
CA MET A 102 5.18 5.76 12.40
C MET A 102 5.16 4.68 13.50
N ARG A 103 5.58 3.44 13.16
CA ARG A 103 5.67 2.37 14.16
C ARG A 103 6.59 2.76 15.31
N GLY A 104 7.74 3.34 15.00
CA GLY A 104 8.68 3.78 16.02
C GLY A 104 8.11 4.85 16.93
N ARG A 105 7.40 5.83 16.36
CA ARG A 105 6.77 6.88 17.17
C ARG A 105 5.68 6.34 18.07
N LEU A 106 4.85 5.43 17.56
CA LEU A 106 3.77 4.86 18.34
C LEU A 106 4.32 4.03 19.52
N ARG A 107 5.41 3.32 19.31
CA ARG A 107 6.06 2.57 20.41
C ARG A 107 6.60 3.49 21.47
N ASN A 108 7.13 4.64 21.09
CA ASN A 108 7.72 5.56 22.04
C ASN A 108 6.71 6.40 22.81
N THR A 109 5.45 6.42 22.38
CA THR A 109 4.42 7.19 23.08
C THR A 109 3.59 6.34 24.03
N THR A 110 3.82 5.05 24.03
CA THR A 110 3.18 4.16 24.99
C THR A 110 4.16 3.82 26.12
#